data_066c503383539dc8601ef83093d7acad
#
_entry.id   066c503383539dc8601ef83093d7acad
#
_cell.length_a   1.000
_cell.length_b   1.000
_cell.length_c   1.000
_cell.angle_alpha   90.00
_cell.angle_beta   90.00
_cell.angle_gamma   90.00
#
_symmetry.space_group_name_H-M   'P 1'
#
loop_
_entity.id
_entity.type
_entity.pdbx_description
1 polymer ?
#
loop_
_entity_poly.entity_id
_entity_poly.type
_entity_poly.pdbx_seq_one_letter_code
_entity_poly.pdbx_strand_id
1 'polypeptide(L)'
;GARDLLRAAAIHKGFALLGGYEGAERRMLFFLPDWQEEADASDAMAFLRAAWHESERPTHRDLLGSLMALGVERETLGDILVSEGSADLIVSMGVAQYLLDNWTGAGRTALRLTAIGADALRVPEQKVKEIRDTVATLRLDAVTAAGFSMSRGKAAELIAAGRVQKNYREATKGDASVA
;
A
#
# COMPACT_ATOMS: atom_id res chain seq x y z
N GLY A 1 -4.42 -14.69 6.43
CA GLY A 1 -3.73 -13.77 5.50
C GLY A 1 -4.60 -13.47 4.29
N ALA A 2 -4.14 -12.63 3.33
CA ALA A 2 -4.93 -12.20 2.16
C ALA A 2 -5.59 -13.35 1.36
N ARG A 3 -4.95 -14.53 1.30
CA ARG A 3 -5.55 -15.72 0.66
C ARG A 3 -6.74 -16.28 1.40
N ASP A 4 -6.74 -16.21 2.71
CA ASP A 4 -7.83 -16.73 3.52
C ASP A 4 -9.01 -15.78 3.44
N LEU A 5 -8.75 -14.48 3.35
CA LEU A 5 -9.76 -13.45 3.09
C LEU A 5 -10.38 -13.62 1.69
N LEU A 6 -9.57 -13.83 0.66
CA LEU A 6 -10.06 -14.09 -0.69
C LEU A 6 -10.84 -15.42 -0.80
N ARG A 7 -10.46 -16.45 -0.05
CA ARG A 7 -11.25 -17.68 0.05
C ARG A 7 -12.58 -17.46 0.77
N ALA A 8 -12.58 -16.67 1.83
CA ALA A 8 -13.81 -16.28 2.51
C ALA A 8 -14.71 -15.45 1.59
N ALA A 9 -14.14 -14.51 0.84
CA ALA A 9 -14.88 -13.72 -0.16
C ALA A 9 -15.47 -14.57 -1.29
N ALA A 10 -14.80 -15.65 -1.72
CA ALA A 10 -15.32 -16.57 -2.74
C ALA A 10 -16.55 -17.38 -2.27
N ILE A 11 -16.80 -17.45 -0.98
CA ILE A 11 -17.99 -18.11 -0.39
C ILE A 11 -19.16 -17.11 -0.31
N HIS A 12 -18.87 -15.80 -0.23
CA HIS A 12 -19.87 -14.75 -0.24
C HIS A 12 -20.15 -14.29 -1.67
N LYS A 13 -21.42 -14.14 -2.03
CA LYS A 13 -21.84 -13.75 -3.39
C LYS A 13 -21.51 -12.31 -3.75
N GLY A 14 -21.26 -11.46 -2.78
CA GLY A 14 -20.91 -10.05 -2.97
C GLY A 14 -19.70 -9.63 -2.15
N PHE A 15 -18.65 -9.13 -2.81
CA PHE A 15 -17.55 -8.43 -2.16
C PHE A 15 -16.99 -7.36 -3.08
N ALA A 16 -16.40 -6.32 -2.50
CA ALA A 16 -15.66 -5.28 -3.20
C ALA A 16 -14.22 -5.17 -2.66
N LEU A 17 -13.28 -4.90 -3.56
CA LEU A 17 -11.88 -4.61 -3.23
C LEU A 17 -11.60 -3.17 -3.63
N LEU A 18 -11.69 -2.25 -2.68
CA LEU A 18 -11.57 -0.82 -2.91
C LEU A 18 -10.29 -0.27 -2.30
N GLY A 19 -9.58 0.55 -3.06
CA GLY A 19 -8.35 1.22 -2.63
C GLY A 19 -8.48 2.74 -2.55
N GLY A 20 -9.64 3.29 -2.92
CA GLY A 20 -9.92 4.72 -2.89
C GLY A 20 -9.45 5.50 -4.12
N TYR A 21 -8.57 4.94 -4.95
CA TYR A 21 -8.12 5.51 -6.22
C TYR A 21 -7.63 4.42 -7.17
N GLU A 22 -7.51 4.75 -8.46
CA GLU A 22 -6.98 3.81 -9.47
C GLU A 22 -5.48 3.56 -9.23
N GLY A 23 -5.08 2.29 -9.24
CA GLY A 23 -3.68 1.89 -8.99
C GLY A 23 -3.30 1.76 -7.51
N ALA A 24 -4.25 1.85 -6.58
CA ALA A 24 -3.98 1.68 -5.16
C ALA A 24 -3.25 0.34 -4.87
N GLU A 25 -2.15 0.42 -4.11
CA GLU A 25 -1.38 -0.76 -3.70
C GLU A 25 -2.10 -1.57 -2.64
N ARG A 26 -2.73 -0.88 -1.71
CA ARG A 26 -3.52 -1.49 -0.64
C ARG A 26 -5.00 -1.31 -0.93
N ARG A 27 -5.71 -2.43 -0.90
CA ARG A 27 -7.18 -2.45 -1.06
C ARG A 27 -7.81 -3.08 0.14
N MET A 28 -8.91 -2.49 0.59
CA MET A 28 -9.76 -3.03 1.64
C MET A 28 -10.79 -3.97 1.03
N LEU A 29 -11.02 -5.10 1.68
CA LEU A 29 -12.05 -6.06 1.30
C LEU A 29 -13.32 -5.75 2.08
N PHE A 30 -14.40 -5.47 1.35
CA PHE A 30 -15.73 -5.26 1.89
C PHE A 30 -16.62 -6.43 1.51
N PHE A 31 -17.32 -7.00 2.47
CA PHE A 31 -18.38 -7.98 2.21
C PHE A 31 -19.68 -7.21 2.05
N LEU A 32 -20.31 -7.38 0.89
CA LEU A 32 -21.54 -6.69 0.55
C LEU A 32 -22.73 -7.59 0.85
N PRO A 33 -23.76 -7.11 1.56
CA PRO A 33 -25.05 -7.78 1.61
C PRO A 33 -25.68 -7.88 0.21
N ASP A 34 -26.54 -8.86 -0.01
CA ASP A 34 -27.17 -9.13 -1.31
C ASP A 34 -27.94 -7.94 -1.93
N TRP A 35 -28.26 -6.93 -1.12
CA TRP A 35 -29.00 -5.72 -1.51
C TRP A 35 -28.10 -4.49 -1.71
N GLN A 36 -26.78 -4.61 -1.53
CA GLN A 36 -25.83 -3.51 -1.60
C GLN A 36 -24.93 -3.65 -2.82
N GLU A 37 -24.72 -2.56 -3.56
CA GLU A 37 -23.83 -2.51 -4.72
C GLU A 37 -22.40 -2.11 -4.33
N GLU A 38 -21.43 -2.34 -5.20
CA GLU A 38 -20.02 -1.97 -4.99
C GLU A 38 -19.84 -0.46 -4.76
N ALA A 39 -20.67 0.36 -5.39
CA ALA A 39 -20.66 1.82 -5.23
C ALA A 39 -20.90 2.24 -3.77
N ASP A 40 -21.77 1.52 -3.06
CA ASP A 40 -22.12 1.81 -1.67
C ASP A 40 -20.97 1.47 -0.71
N ALA A 41 -20.06 0.55 -1.10
CA ALA A 41 -18.90 0.21 -0.30
C ALA A 41 -17.88 1.36 -0.21
N SER A 42 -17.92 2.33 -1.13
CA SER A 42 -17.07 3.52 -1.07
C SER A 42 -17.33 4.36 0.19
N ASP A 43 -18.55 4.35 0.69
CA ASP A 43 -18.94 5.07 1.92
C ASP A 43 -18.33 4.46 3.19
N ALA A 44 -17.79 3.23 3.08
CA ALA A 44 -17.06 2.59 4.18
C ALA A 44 -15.60 3.07 4.29
N MET A 45 -15.14 3.91 3.35
CA MET A 45 -13.82 4.53 3.37
C MET A 45 -13.90 6.01 3.69
N ALA A 46 -12.86 6.51 4.35
CA ALA A 46 -12.65 7.93 4.58
C ALA A 46 -11.27 8.34 4.05
N PHE A 47 -11.17 9.60 3.67
CA PHE A 47 -9.97 10.21 3.15
C PHE A 47 -9.55 11.34 4.07
N LEU A 48 -8.33 11.30 4.55
CA LEU A 48 -7.79 12.28 5.49
C LEU A 48 -6.52 12.87 4.91
N ARG A 49 -6.31 14.17 5.16
CA ARG A 49 -5.05 14.86 4.87
C ARG A 49 -4.36 15.22 6.17
N ALA A 50 -3.14 14.74 6.36
CA ALA A 50 -2.23 15.18 7.40
C ALA A 50 -1.26 16.21 6.80
N ALA A 51 -1.31 17.44 7.27
CA ALA A 51 -0.40 18.52 6.88
C ALA A 51 0.59 18.82 7.99
N TRP A 52 1.79 19.26 7.63
CA TRP A 52 2.86 19.65 8.54
C TRP A 52 3.59 20.92 8.06
N HIS A 53 4.47 21.45 8.90
CA HIS A 53 5.25 22.62 8.54
C HIS A 53 6.27 22.32 7.44
N GLU A 54 6.52 23.27 6.55
CA GLU A 54 7.40 23.10 5.37
C GLU A 54 8.84 22.65 5.71
N SER A 55 9.35 22.98 6.90
CA SER A 55 10.66 22.54 7.35
C SER A 55 10.73 21.07 7.75
N GLU A 56 9.60 20.42 7.94
CA GLU A 56 9.50 19.03 8.37
C GLU A 56 9.42 18.08 7.17
N ARG A 57 9.97 16.90 7.33
CA ARG A 57 9.98 15.86 6.27
C ARG A 57 9.74 14.48 6.87
N PRO A 58 8.56 14.24 7.46
CA PRO A 58 8.24 12.90 7.96
C PRO A 58 8.20 11.92 6.79
N THR A 59 8.80 10.75 6.99
CA THR A 59 8.78 9.68 6.00
C THR A 59 7.48 8.89 6.11
N HIS A 60 7.16 8.11 5.08
CA HIS A 60 6.07 7.13 5.13
C HIS A 60 6.16 6.23 6.38
N ARG A 61 7.38 5.83 6.76
CA ARG A 61 7.63 4.99 7.93
C ARG A 61 7.29 5.70 9.24
N ASP A 62 7.60 6.99 9.34
CA ASP A 62 7.32 7.79 10.55
C ASP A 62 5.81 7.94 10.73
N LEU A 63 5.09 8.25 9.63
CA LEU A 63 3.63 8.36 9.62
C LEU A 63 2.98 7.02 10.00
N LEU A 64 3.36 5.93 9.32
CA LEU A 64 2.82 4.61 9.62
C LEU A 64 3.13 4.17 11.05
N GLY A 65 4.37 4.39 11.51
CA GLY A 65 4.79 4.04 12.88
C GLY A 65 3.98 4.77 13.93
N SER A 66 3.67 6.06 13.72
CA SER A 66 2.84 6.85 14.64
C SER A 66 1.39 6.39 14.69
N LEU A 67 0.81 5.96 13.55
CA LEU A 67 -0.52 5.36 13.48
C LEU A 67 -0.58 4.05 14.26
N MET A 68 0.43 3.19 14.09
CA MET A 68 0.53 1.94 14.86
C MET A 68 0.68 2.19 16.35
N ALA A 69 1.45 3.21 16.76
CA ALA A 69 1.61 3.61 18.15
C ALA A 69 0.31 4.12 18.81
N LEU A 70 -0.62 4.65 18.01
CA LEU A 70 -1.98 5.00 18.46
C LEU A 70 -2.91 3.78 18.61
N GLY A 71 -2.44 2.57 18.29
CA GLY A 71 -3.25 1.36 18.35
C GLY A 71 -4.16 1.13 17.14
N VAL A 72 -3.94 1.87 16.05
CA VAL A 72 -4.70 1.68 14.81
C VAL A 72 -4.30 0.35 14.16
N GLU A 73 -5.27 -0.48 13.84
CA GLU A 73 -5.02 -1.75 13.18
C GLU A 73 -4.58 -1.53 11.72
N ARG A 74 -3.56 -2.28 11.28
CA ARG A 74 -2.99 -2.14 9.93
C ARG A 74 -4.00 -2.42 8.82
N GLU A 75 -4.99 -3.25 9.10
CA GLU A 75 -6.08 -3.65 8.21
C GLU A 75 -7.06 -2.51 7.93
N THR A 76 -7.16 -1.54 8.83
CA THR A 76 -8.05 -0.37 8.68
C THR A 76 -7.40 0.77 7.88
N LEU A 77 -6.13 0.61 7.50
CA LEU A 77 -5.37 1.57 6.72
C LEU A 77 -5.19 1.08 5.29
N GLY A 78 -5.54 1.90 4.32
CA GLY A 78 -5.14 1.80 2.92
C GLY A 78 -3.74 2.36 2.68
N ASP A 79 -3.58 3.06 1.56
CA ASP A 79 -2.33 3.73 1.21
C ASP A 79 -2.15 5.04 1.99
N ILE A 80 -0.88 5.38 2.21
CA ILE A 80 -0.43 6.67 2.75
C ILE A 80 0.35 7.36 1.63
N LEU A 81 -0.26 8.35 1.02
CA LEU A 81 0.25 9.07 -0.15
C LEU A 81 1.03 10.30 0.31
N VAL A 82 2.34 10.15 0.46
CA VAL A 82 3.21 11.24 0.94
C VAL A 82 3.54 12.18 -0.20
N SER A 83 3.27 13.47 0.02
CA SER A 83 3.58 14.58 -0.88
C SER A 83 4.41 15.64 -0.14
N GLU A 84 4.77 16.71 -0.82
CA GLU A 84 5.45 17.82 -0.18
C GLU A 84 4.50 18.55 0.81
N GLY A 85 4.89 18.63 2.07
CA GLY A 85 4.15 19.32 3.15
C GLY A 85 2.90 18.60 3.65
N SER A 86 2.55 17.43 3.09
CA SER A 86 1.34 16.69 3.50
C SER A 86 1.40 15.20 3.15
N ALA A 87 0.52 14.41 3.74
CA ALA A 87 0.18 13.07 3.28
C ALA A 87 -1.33 12.88 3.27
N ASP A 88 -1.82 12.22 2.23
CA ASP A 88 -3.21 11.81 2.15
C ASP A 88 -3.31 10.34 2.55
N LEU A 89 -4.31 10.02 3.36
CA LEU A 89 -4.54 8.68 3.89
C LEU A 89 -5.90 8.18 3.45
N ILE A 90 -5.94 6.93 3.05
CA ILE A 90 -7.16 6.18 2.85
C ILE A 90 -7.33 5.30 4.09
N VAL A 91 -8.46 5.41 4.78
CA VAL A 91 -8.73 4.67 6.01
C VAL A 91 -10.16 4.12 5.99
N SER A 92 -10.43 3.11 6.81
CA SER A 92 -11.82 2.71 7.02
C SER A 92 -12.58 3.82 7.74
N MET A 93 -13.85 4.02 7.41
CA MET A 93 -14.71 5.04 8.03
C MET A 93 -14.74 4.92 9.55
N GLY A 94 -14.68 3.69 10.08
CA GLY A 94 -14.75 3.43 11.52
C GLY A 94 -13.59 4.01 12.34
N VAL A 95 -12.43 4.29 11.73
CA VAL A 95 -11.26 4.86 12.44
C VAL A 95 -11.04 6.34 12.11
N ALA A 96 -11.76 6.88 11.14
CA ALA A 96 -11.52 8.24 10.63
C ALA A 96 -11.66 9.30 11.72
N GLN A 97 -12.76 9.28 12.47
CA GLN A 97 -13.00 10.27 13.54
C GLN A 97 -11.97 10.14 14.66
N TYR A 98 -11.62 8.91 15.05
CA TYR A 98 -10.58 8.68 16.05
C TYR A 98 -9.24 9.30 15.63
N LEU A 99 -8.86 9.17 14.35
CA LEU A 99 -7.64 9.76 13.84
C LEU A 99 -7.71 11.29 13.82
N LEU A 100 -8.83 11.87 13.39
CA LEU A 100 -9.03 13.32 13.38
C LEU A 100 -8.86 13.92 14.78
N ASP A 101 -9.29 13.22 15.82
CA ASP A 101 -9.25 13.70 17.20
C ASP A 101 -7.90 13.44 17.89
N ASN A 102 -7.17 12.36 17.51
CA ASN A 102 -6.04 11.87 18.29
C ASN A 102 -4.70 11.88 17.56
N TRP A 103 -4.65 11.85 16.21
CA TRP A 103 -3.40 11.79 15.49
C TRP A 103 -2.83 13.19 15.22
N THR A 104 -2.13 13.72 16.22
CA THR A 104 -1.61 15.10 16.23
C THR A 104 -0.12 15.17 15.90
N GLY A 105 0.56 14.03 15.69
CA GLY A 105 1.99 14.03 15.39
C GLY A 105 2.55 12.71 14.92
N ALA A 106 3.67 12.78 14.22
CA ALA A 106 4.47 11.64 13.78
C ALA A 106 5.93 11.88 14.16
N GLY A 107 6.43 11.16 15.16
CA GLY A 107 7.73 11.40 15.74
C GLY A 107 7.82 12.79 16.34
N ARG A 108 8.66 13.65 15.75
CA ARG A 108 8.83 15.05 16.19
C ARG A 108 7.96 16.03 15.41
N THR A 109 7.34 15.59 14.34
CA THR A 109 6.55 16.43 13.43
C THR A 109 5.14 16.56 13.94
N ALA A 110 4.70 17.80 14.18
CA ALA A 110 3.29 18.10 14.48
C ALA A 110 2.44 17.98 13.22
N LEU A 111 1.28 17.34 13.34
CA LEU A 111 0.35 17.11 12.23
C LEU A 111 -0.95 17.87 12.47
N ARG A 112 -1.51 18.38 11.37
CA ARG A 112 -2.88 18.88 11.32
C ARG A 112 -3.69 18.01 10.39
N LEU A 113 -4.70 17.32 10.91
CA LEU A 113 -5.57 16.49 10.14
C LEU A 113 -6.83 17.22 9.70
N THR A 114 -7.28 16.90 8.48
CA THR A 114 -8.56 17.33 7.92
C THR A 114 -9.17 16.18 7.11
N ALA A 115 -10.48 16.05 7.16
CA ALA A 115 -11.19 15.18 6.23
C ALA A 115 -11.21 15.82 4.84
N ILE A 116 -11.05 15.03 3.79
CA ILE A 116 -11.09 15.45 2.38
C ILE A 116 -12.02 14.55 1.58
N GLY A 117 -12.44 14.97 0.41
CA GLY A 117 -13.14 14.11 -0.55
C GLY A 117 -12.17 13.20 -1.31
N ALA A 118 -12.68 12.13 -1.89
CA ALA A 118 -11.88 11.23 -2.74
C ALA A 118 -11.27 11.96 -3.95
N ASP A 119 -11.98 12.93 -4.49
CA ASP A 119 -11.56 13.80 -5.60
C ASP A 119 -10.42 14.75 -5.24
N ALA A 120 -10.21 15.00 -3.95
CA ALA A 120 -9.13 15.84 -3.45
C ALA A 120 -7.83 15.07 -3.15
N LEU A 121 -7.80 13.73 -3.32
CA LEU A 121 -6.60 12.92 -3.13
C LEU A 121 -5.46 13.38 -4.05
N ARG A 122 -4.28 13.50 -3.48
CA ARG A 122 -3.04 13.80 -4.21
C ARG A 122 -2.25 12.52 -4.39
N VAL A 123 -2.56 11.80 -5.49
CA VAL A 123 -1.82 10.59 -5.84
C VAL A 123 -0.46 11.01 -6.42
N PRO A 124 0.66 10.69 -5.76
CA PRO A 124 1.99 11.02 -6.30
C PRO A 124 2.19 10.31 -7.64
N GLU A 125 2.75 11.02 -8.62
CA GLU A 125 3.17 10.39 -9.86
C GLU A 125 4.20 9.30 -9.55
N GLN A 126 3.87 8.07 -9.90
CA GLN A 126 4.83 6.97 -9.80
C GLN A 126 5.93 7.21 -10.84
N LYS A 127 7.13 7.51 -10.38
CA LYS A 127 8.32 7.55 -11.24
C LYS A 127 8.66 6.12 -11.66
N VAL A 128 7.96 5.63 -12.68
CA VAL A 128 8.21 4.31 -13.25
C VAL A 128 9.41 4.43 -14.20
N LYS A 129 10.45 3.66 -13.95
CA LYS A 129 11.53 3.44 -14.92
C LYS A 129 11.19 2.20 -15.72
N GLU A 130 10.75 2.39 -16.96
CA GLU A 130 10.56 1.27 -17.88
C GLU A 130 11.93 0.70 -18.27
N ILE A 131 12.12 -0.59 -18.03
CA ILE A 131 13.32 -1.33 -18.44
C ILE A 131 12.87 -2.37 -19.46
N ARG A 132 13.40 -2.24 -20.68
CA ARG A 132 13.18 -3.21 -21.75
C ARG A 132 14.48 -3.98 -21.92
N ASP A 133 14.44 -5.27 -21.63
CA ASP A 133 15.60 -6.16 -21.81
C ASP A 133 15.12 -7.54 -22.27
N THR A 134 16.04 -8.31 -22.86
CA THR A 134 15.76 -9.66 -23.33
C THR A 134 16.50 -10.64 -22.44
N VAL A 135 15.78 -11.54 -21.80
CA VAL A 135 16.34 -12.62 -20.99
C VAL A 135 16.14 -13.96 -21.69
N ALA A 136 17.17 -14.79 -21.72
CA ALA A 136 17.10 -16.09 -22.35
C ALA A 136 16.11 -17.07 -21.67
N THR A 137 15.79 -16.83 -20.40
CA THR A 137 14.85 -17.62 -19.62
C THR A 137 14.13 -16.75 -18.60
N LEU A 138 12.89 -17.08 -18.28
CA LEU A 138 12.09 -16.41 -17.23
C LEU A 138 12.49 -16.89 -15.82
N ARG A 139 13.75 -17.16 -15.60
CA ARG A 139 14.28 -17.46 -14.26
C ARG A 139 14.37 -16.19 -13.43
N LEU A 140 14.08 -16.29 -12.14
CA LEU A 140 14.09 -15.16 -11.23
C LEU A 140 15.46 -14.46 -11.17
N ASP A 141 16.57 -15.24 -11.17
CA ASP A 141 17.93 -14.69 -11.18
C ASP A 141 18.23 -13.86 -12.45
N ALA A 142 17.75 -14.32 -13.61
CA ALA A 142 17.95 -13.62 -14.88
C ALA A 142 17.10 -12.33 -14.95
N VAL A 143 15.82 -12.42 -14.59
CA VAL A 143 14.90 -11.27 -14.60
C VAL A 143 15.32 -10.22 -13.56
N THR A 144 15.73 -10.65 -12.37
CA THR A 144 16.25 -9.74 -11.33
C THR A 144 17.54 -9.04 -11.80
N ALA A 145 18.46 -9.78 -12.43
CA ALA A 145 19.70 -9.20 -12.96
C ALA A 145 19.42 -8.12 -14.01
N ALA A 146 18.54 -8.39 -14.96
CA ALA A 146 18.12 -7.45 -16.00
C ALA A 146 17.40 -6.23 -15.39
N GLY A 147 16.39 -6.44 -14.55
CA GLY A 147 15.56 -5.38 -13.97
C GLY A 147 16.34 -4.43 -13.05
N PHE A 148 17.39 -4.90 -12.38
CA PHE A 148 18.21 -4.08 -11.46
C PHE A 148 19.59 -3.76 -12.00
N SER A 149 19.86 -4.06 -13.28
CA SER A 149 21.13 -3.79 -13.96
C SER A 149 22.34 -4.33 -13.18
N MET A 150 22.25 -5.57 -12.73
CA MET A 150 23.31 -6.25 -11.97
C MET A 150 23.71 -7.60 -12.59
N SER A 151 24.81 -8.20 -12.15
CA SER A 151 25.20 -9.54 -12.60
C SER A 151 24.24 -10.62 -12.06
N ARG A 152 24.06 -11.72 -12.81
CA ARG A 152 23.24 -12.87 -12.37
C ARG A 152 23.75 -13.48 -11.06
N GLY A 153 25.06 -13.49 -10.84
CA GLY A 153 25.67 -13.96 -9.59
C GLY A 153 25.19 -13.10 -8.41
N LYS A 154 25.21 -11.77 -8.57
CA LYS A 154 24.75 -10.85 -7.53
C LYS A 154 23.23 -10.97 -7.29
N ALA A 155 22.45 -11.14 -8.34
CA ALA A 155 21.02 -11.40 -8.22
C ALA A 155 20.73 -12.71 -7.45
N ALA A 156 21.48 -13.78 -7.75
CA ALA A 156 21.35 -15.06 -7.06
C ALA A 156 21.70 -14.95 -5.56
N GLU A 157 22.76 -14.20 -5.21
CA GLU A 157 23.11 -13.92 -3.80
C GLU A 157 21.98 -13.19 -3.06
N LEU A 158 21.39 -12.15 -3.67
CA LEU A 158 20.28 -11.41 -3.07
C LEU A 158 19.03 -12.26 -2.90
N ILE A 159 18.74 -13.14 -3.87
CA ILE A 159 17.64 -14.10 -3.78
C ILE A 159 17.89 -15.10 -2.64
N ALA A 160 19.07 -15.69 -2.58
CA ALA A 160 19.41 -16.63 -1.52
C ALA A 160 19.39 -16.00 -0.13
N ALA A 161 19.68 -14.69 -0.03
CA ALA A 161 19.59 -13.92 1.21
C ALA A 161 18.15 -13.47 1.55
N GLY A 162 17.11 -13.90 0.79
CA GLY A 162 15.71 -13.53 1.02
C GLY A 162 15.37 -12.06 0.74
N ARG A 163 16.24 -11.34 0.03
CA ARG A 163 16.06 -9.90 -0.26
C ARG A 163 15.23 -9.61 -1.51
N VAL A 164 14.77 -10.66 -2.19
CA VAL A 164 13.93 -10.57 -3.39
C VAL A 164 12.58 -11.21 -3.09
N GLN A 165 11.52 -10.52 -3.43
CA GLN A 165 10.17 -11.04 -3.32
C GLN A 165 9.58 -11.30 -4.72
N LYS A 166 8.86 -12.40 -4.85
CA LYS A 166 8.01 -12.70 -6.00
C LYS A 166 6.55 -12.77 -5.53
N ASN A 167 5.70 -11.95 -6.11
CA ASN A 167 4.27 -11.89 -5.72
C ASN A 167 4.11 -11.72 -4.18
N TYR A 168 4.83 -10.75 -3.61
CA TYR A 168 4.84 -10.41 -2.18
C TYR A 168 5.30 -11.55 -1.25
N ARG A 169 6.01 -12.55 -1.78
CA ARG A 169 6.60 -13.65 -1.03
C ARG A 169 8.11 -13.64 -1.21
N GLU A 170 8.79 -13.86 -0.13
CA GLU A 170 10.24 -14.05 -0.14
C GLU A 170 10.60 -15.23 -1.05
N ALA A 171 11.51 -14.98 -1.97
CA ALA A 171 12.03 -15.97 -2.88
C ALA A 171 13.46 -16.33 -2.48
N THR A 172 13.75 -17.61 -2.34
CA THR A 172 15.08 -18.13 -1.94
C THR A 172 15.77 -18.92 -3.04
N LYS A 173 15.07 -19.20 -4.16
CA LYS A 173 15.58 -19.98 -5.30
C LYS A 173 15.66 -19.12 -6.54
N GLY A 174 16.87 -18.92 -7.06
CA GLY A 174 17.13 -18.12 -8.27
C GLY A 174 16.60 -18.75 -9.56
N ASP A 175 16.40 -20.06 -9.58
CA ASP A 175 15.86 -20.81 -10.72
C ASP A 175 14.33 -20.85 -10.75
N ALA A 176 13.66 -20.25 -9.77
CA ALA A 176 12.20 -20.11 -9.78
C ALA A 176 11.73 -19.37 -11.04
N SER A 177 10.68 -19.85 -11.70
CA SER A 177 10.07 -19.17 -12.85
C SER A 177 9.34 -17.91 -12.40
N VAL A 178 9.44 -16.82 -13.18
CA VAL A 178 8.70 -15.56 -12.95
C VAL A 178 7.35 -15.54 -13.66
N ALA A 179 7.08 -16.52 -14.49
CA ALA A 179 5.78 -16.71 -15.13
C ALA A 179 4.74 -17.27 -14.16
#